data_88934e3284674c02b866d9e64d7fecce
#
_entry.id   88934e3284674c02b866d9e64d7fecce
#
_cell.length_a   1.000
_cell.length_b   1.000
_cell.length_c   1.000
_cell.angle_alpha   90.00
_cell.angle_beta   90.00
_cell.angle_gamma   90.00
#
_symmetry.space_group_name_H-M   'P 1'
#
loop_
_entity.id
_entity.type
_entity.pdbx_description
1 polymer ?
#
loop_
_entity_poly.entity_id
_entity_poly.type
_entity_poly.pdbx_seq_one_letter_code
_entity_poly.pdbx_strand_id
1 'polypeptide(L)'
;MFLDSFVFGESDKHVYPNWVLAQKQLDRIEFAPSTIFYGGNGSGKSTVLNVIARTIGVRKMSFGNTSDYFRGYTRLCDYESSWPINYRNACFIRSEDIMEGIIDIRESNRKTTEYVYEKAAVLDDYVEGLADKLKDPETMEDWERSLGVNAFLIG
;
A
#
# COMPACT_ATOMS: atom_id res chain seq x y z
N MET A 1 26.16 4.71 -4.85
CA MET A 1 25.32 3.57 -5.25
C MET A 1 25.08 2.76 -4.01
N PHE A 2 23.87 2.20 -3.80
CA PHE A 2 23.55 1.55 -2.53
C PHE A 2 23.85 0.05 -2.53
N LEU A 3 23.77 -0.60 -3.67
CA LEU A 3 24.04 -2.01 -3.87
C LEU A 3 24.99 -2.15 -5.06
N ASP A 4 26.16 -2.71 -4.83
CA ASP A 4 27.20 -2.84 -5.86
C ASP A 4 27.09 -4.19 -6.55
N SER A 5 26.94 -5.26 -5.77
CA SER A 5 26.77 -6.59 -6.33
C SER A 5 25.90 -7.49 -5.44
N PHE A 6 25.40 -8.57 -6.03
CA PHE A 6 24.65 -9.61 -5.36
C PHE A 6 25.11 -10.98 -5.82
N VAL A 7 25.38 -11.87 -4.87
CA VAL A 7 25.84 -13.23 -5.12
C VAL A 7 24.75 -14.20 -4.73
N PHE A 8 24.35 -15.07 -5.65
CA PHE A 8 23.36 -16.11 -5.40
C PHE A 8 24.03 -17.31 -4.76
N GLY A 9 23.38 -17.85 -3.71
CA GLY A 9 23.87 -19.02 -3.00
C GLY A 9 23.65 -20.29 -3.82
N GLU A 10 24.53 -21.25 -3.64
CA GLU A 10 24.34 -22.60 -4.16
C GLU A 10 23.46 -23.42 -3.22
N SER A 11 22.45 -24.08 -3.76
CA SER A 11 21.61 -25.04 -3.03
C SER A 11 21.08 -26.12 -3.98
N ASP A 12 20.18 -26.97 -3.50
CA ASP A 12 19.57 -28.00 -4.33
C ASP A 12 18.84 -27.35 -5.53
N LYS A 13 19.29 -27.73 -6.74
CA LYS A 13 18.76 -27.21 -8.01
C LYS A 13 17.32 -27.63 -8.30
N HIS A 14 16.75 -28.53 -7.51
CA HIS A 14 15.35 -29.00 -7.67
C HIS A 14 14.37 -28.24 -6.77
N VAL A 15 14.85 -27.36 -5.88
CA VAL A 15 14.02 -26.63 -4.94
C VAL A 15 13.91 -25.14 -5.34
N TYR A 16 12.69 -24.59 -5.26
CA TYR A 16 12.45 -23.15 -5.45
C TYR A 16 13.07 -22.36 -4.29
N PRO A 17 13.74 -21.20 -4.52
CA PRO A 17 13.85 -20.51 -5.82
C PRO A 17 15.03 -20.96 -6.69
N ASN A 18 15.89 -21.83 -6.17
CA ASN A 18 17.15 -22.15 -6.84
C ASN A 18 16.96 -22.81 -8.22
N TRP A 19 15.96 -23.65 -8.42
CA TRP A 19 15.70 -24.24 -9.73
C TRP A 19 15.46 -23.21 -10.84
N VAL A 20 14.83 -22.06 -10.50
CA VAL A 20 14.62 -20.94 -11.44
C VAL A 20 15.93 -20.23 -11.76
N LEU A 21 16.75 -20.00 -10.75
CA LEU A 21 18.01 -19.24 -10.85
C LEU A 21 19.10 -20.06 -11.53
N ALA A 22 19.22 -21.33 -11.18
CA ALA A 22 20.19 -22.26 -11.77
C ALA A 22 19.97 -22.47 -13.28
N GLN A 23 18.71 -22.49 -13.75
CA GLN A 23 18.42 -22.52 -15.19
C GLN A 23 18.96 -21.31 -15.95
N LYS A 24 19.17 -20.19 -15.28
CA LYS A 24 19.66 -18.94 -15.86
C LYS A 24 21.17 -18.75 -15.67
N GLN A 25 21.83 -19.68 -14.99
CA GLN A 25 23.25 -19.57 -14.65
C GLN A 25 23.58 -18.23 -13.96
N LEU A 26 22.70 -17.80 -13.07
CA LEU A 26 22.80 -16.54 -12.35
C LEU A 26 23.56 -16.78 -11.04
N ASP A 27 24.87 -16.59 -11.09
CA ASP A 27 25.74 -16.72 -9.93
C ASP A 27 25.98 -15.38 -9.24
N ARG A 28 26.12 -14.30 -10.04
CA ARG A 28 26.37 -12.95 -9.55
C ARG A 28 25.70 -11.90 -10.46
N ILE A 29 25.27 -10.80 -9.86
CA ILE A 29 24.79 -9.61 -10.57
C ILE A 29 25.58 -8.41 -10.09
N GLU A 30 26.14 -7.63 -11.03
CA GLU A 30 26.70 -6.31 -10.78
C GLU A 30 25.63 -5.25 -11.06
N PHE A 31 25.49 -4.27 -10.16
CA PHE A 31 24.49 -3.23 -10.28
C PHE A 31 25.09 -1.92 -10.80
N ALA A 32 24.38 -1.28 -11.69
CA ALA A 32 24.55 0.11 -12.07
C ALA A 32 23.56 1.00 -11.27
N PRO A 33 23.71 2.34 -11.28
CA PRO A 33 22.74 3.24 -10.64
C PRO A 33 21.29 2.97 -11.02
N SER A 34 21.06 2.44 -12.22
CA SER A 34 19.79 1.88 -12.67
C SER A 34 20.05 0.55 -13.37
N THR A 35 19.44 -0.52 -12.86
CA THR A 35 19.57 -1.88 -13.42
C THR A 35 18.19 -2.38 -13.79
N ILE A 36 18.02 -2.87 -15.01
CA ILE A 36 16.75 -3.33 -15.57
C ILE A 36 16.83 -4.83 -15.86
N PHE A 37 15.92 -5.61 -15.25
CA PHE A 37 15.72 -7.00 -15.61
C PHE A 37 14.61 -7.11 -16.66
N TYR A 38 14.92 -7.65 -17.82
CA TYR A 38 13.94 -7.86 -18.89
C TYR A 38 13.81 -9.33 -19.28
N GLY A 39 12.68 -9.68 -19.86
CA GLY A 39 12.40 -11.07 -20.30
C GLY A 39 10.88 -11.35 -20.30
N GLY A 40 10.48 -12.45 -20.89
CA GLY A 40 9.08 -12.90 -20.98
C GLY A 40 8.47 -13.26 -19.62
N ASN A 41 7.18 -13.57 -19.61
CA ASN A 41 6.51 -14.07 -18.42
C ASN A 41 7.10 -15.42 -17.99
N GLY A 42 7.25 -15.65 -16.70
CA GLY A 42 7.89 -16.85 -16.17
C GLY A 42 9.41 -16.91 -16.25
N SER A 43 10.10 -15.86 -16.77
CA SER A 43 11.56 -15.82 -16.88
C SER A 43 12.33 -15.70 -15.56
N GLY A 44 11.64 -15.58 -14.42
CA GLY A 44 12.27 -15.53 -13.11
C GLY A 44 12.57 -14.13 -12.56
N LYS A 45 12.23 -13.05 -13.27
CA LYS A 45 12.51 -11.65 -12.84
C LYS A 45 12.02 -11.37 -11.42
N SER A 46 10.76 -11.67 -11.15
CA SER A 46 10.17 -11.47 -9.82
C SER A 46 10.82 -12.35 -8.76
N THR A 47 11.28 -13.55 -9.13
CA THR A 47 12.01 -14.44 -8.23
C THR A 47 13.35 -13.84 -7.84
N VAL A 48 14.14 -13.36 -8.81
CA VAL A 48 15.41 -12.68 -8.60
C VAL A 48 15.23 -11.48 -7.66
N LEU A 49 14.31 -10.57 -8.00
CA LEU A 49 14.03 -9.38 -7.21
C LEU A 49 13.56 -9.71 -5.79
N ASN A 50 12.73 -10.74 -5.62
CA ASN A 50 12.28 -11.20 -4.30
C ASN A 50 13.43 -11.76 -3.45
N VAL A 51 14.35 -12.52 -4.06
CA VAL A 51 15.54 -13.05 -3.37
C VAL A 51 16.41 -11.89 -2.91
N ILE A 52 16.74 -10.96 -3.79
CA ILE A 52 17.54 -9.76 -3.49
C ILE A 52 16.89 -8.96 -2.35
N ALA A 53 15.62 -8.60 -2.50
CA ALA A 53 14.89 -7.81 -1.51
C ALA A 53 14.84 -8.47 -0.13
N ARG A 54 14.73 -9.80 -0.10
CA ARG A 54 14.70 -10.56 1.15
C ARG A 54 16.06 -10.65 1.81
N THR A 55 17.10 -10.93 1.03
CA THR A 55 18.49 -11.04 1.54
C THR A 55 18.94 -9.72 2.13
N ILE A 56 18.69 -8.61 1.43
CA ILE A 56 19.03 -7.26 1.88
C ILE A 56 18.16 -6.81 3.07
N GLY A 57 16.95 -7.37 3.22
CA GLY A 57 16.02 -6.99 4.29
C GLY A 57 15.28 -5.68 4.04
N VAL A 58 15.11 -5.25 2.79
CA VAL A 58 14.37 -4.03 2.46
C VAL A 58 12.88 -4.15 2.79
N ARG A 59 12.24 -3.01 3.08
CA ARG A 59 10.81 -2.94 3.36
C ARG A 59 10.01 -3.41 2.14
N LYS A 60 9.06 -4.31 2.38
CA LYS A 60 8.08 -4.77 1.39
C LYS A 60 6.72 -4.16 1.67
N MET A 61 5.98 -3.82 0.64
CA MET A 61 4.60 -3.32 0.78
C MET A 61 3.61 -4.48 0.98
N SER A 62 3.90 -5.67 0.45
CA SER A 62 3.06 -6.86 0.62
C SER A 62 3.84 -8.10 1.05
N PHE A 63 3.13 -9.14 1.48
CA PHE A 63 3.70 -10.42 1.87
C PHE A 63 4.19 -11.18 0.62
N GLY A 64 5.51 -11.31 0.48
CA GLY A 64 6.13 -12.18 -0.51
C GLY A 64 6.13 -13.65 -0.08
N ASN A 65 6.77 -14.51 -0.87
CA ASN A 65 6.97 -15.91 -0.51
C ASN A 65 7.70 -16.03 0.84
N THR A 66 7.04 -16.66 1.81
CA THR A 66 7.53 -16.84 3.18
C THR A 66 7.86 -18.30 3.50
N SER A 67 7.91 -19.19 2.50
CA SER A 67 8.23 -20.61 2.71
C SER A 67 9.62 -20.77 3.36
N ASP A 68 9.78 -21.86 4.12
CA ASP A 68 11.05 -22.16 4.77
C ASP A 68 12.17 -22.40 3.77
N TYR A 69 11.87 -22.98 2.62
CA TYR A 69 12.81 -23.16 1.52
C TYR A 69 13.33 -21.81 0.99
N PHE A 70 12.44 -20.86 0.78
CA PHE A 70 12.82 -19.53 0.32
C PHE A 70 13.66 -18.80 1.37
N ARG A 71 13.31 -18.92 2.64
CA ARG A 71 14.09 -18.35 3.75
C ARG A 71 15.45 -19.01 3.88
N GLY A 72 15.51 -20.32 3.73
CA GLY A 72 16.77 -21.07 3.72
C GLY A 72 17.69 -20.61 2.60
N TYR A 73 17.16 -20.49 1.39
CA TYR A 73 17.94 -20.05 0.24
C TYR A 73 18.49 -18.64 0.38
N THR A 74 17.70 -17.67 0.82
CA THR A 74 18.15 -16.28 0.99
C THR A 74 19.27 -16.10 2.03
N ARG A 75 19.45 -17.04 2.93
CA ARG A 75 20.59 -17.06 3.89
C ARG A 75 21.91 -17.52 3.25
N LEU A 76 21.84 -18.17 2.10
CA LEU A 76 23.03 -18.60 1.34
C LEU A 76 23.50 -17.52 0.37
N CYS A 77 22.68 -16.49 0.14
CA CYS A 77 22.99 -15.36 -0.74
C CYS A 77 23.76 -14.28 0.04
N ASP A 78 24.58 -13.52 -0.68
CA ASP A 78 25.37 -12.42 -0.13
C ASP A 78 25.30 -11.19 -1.04
N TYR A 79 25.72 -10.03 -0.53
CA TYR A 79 25.75 -8.80 -1.31
C TYR A 79 26.86 -7.86 -0.85
N GLU A 80 27.34 -7.04 -1.77
CA GLU A 80 28.30 -5.97 -1.51
C GLU A 80 27.63 -4.62 -1.68
N SER A 81 27.96 -3.67 -0.82
CA SER A 81 27.42 -2.33 -0.82
C SER A 81 28.47 -1.31 -0.41
N SER A 82 28.73 -0.29 -1.24
CA SER A 82 29.70 0.79 -0.95
C SER A 82 29.25 1.67 0.21
N TRP A 83 27.94 1.66 0.54
CA TRP A 83 27.36 2.44 1.64
C TRP A 83 26.41 1.59 2.46
N PRO A 84 26.28 1.87 3.76
CA PRO A 84 25.27 1.19 4.59
C PRO A 84 23.88 1.35 3.96
N ILE A 85 23.21 0.24 3.70
CA ILE A 85 21.85 0.26 3.16
C ILE A 85 20.91 0.85 4.20
N ASN A 86 20.31 1.99 3.88
CA ASN A 86 19.30 2.58 4.74
C ASN A 86 17.96 1.87 4.48
N TYR A 87 17.66 0.86 5.27
CA TYR A 87 16.42 0.06 5.17
C TYR A 87 15.13 0.88 5.29
N ARG A 88 15.20 2.09 5.86
CA ARG A 88 14.02 2.98 5.96
C ARG A 88 13.66 3.62 4.62
N ASN A 89 14.67 3.85 3.77
CA ASN A 89 14.50 4.50 2.47
C ASN A 89 14.50 3.51 1.31
N ALA A 90 14.86 2.26 1.57
CA ALA A 90 14.83 1.20 0.57
C ALA A 90 13.50 0.44 0.67
N CYS A 91 12.81 0.31 -0.46
CA CYS A 91 11.58 -0.46 -0.54
C CYS A 91 11.55 -1.34 -1.78
N PHE A 92 10.83 -2.44 -1.68
CA PHE A 92 10.51 -3.33 -2.77
C PHE A 92 9.03 -3.21 -3.10
N ILE A 93 8.72 -2.78 -4.32
CA ILE A 93 7.37 -2.56 -4.81
C ILE A 93 7.14 -3.48 -6.01
N ARG A 94 6.04 -4.23 -6.00
CA ARG A 94 5.59 -5.05 -7.13
C ARG A 94 4.42 -4.37 -7.82
N SER A 95 4.14 -4.76 -9.06
CA SER A 95 2.95 -4.28 -9.79
C SER A 95 1.66 -4.62 -9.05
N GLU A 96 1.59 -5.79 -8.43
CA GLU A 96 0.46 -6.24 -7.62
C GLU A 96 0.23 -5.31 -6.42
N ASP A 97 1.29 -4.87 -5.74
CA ASP A 97 1.22 -3.97 -4.59
C ASP A 97 0.60 -2.62 -4.98
N ILE A 98 0.92 -2.13 -6.18
CA ILE A 98 0.33 -0.90 -6.72
C ILE A 98 -1.16 -1.08 -6.99
N MET A 99 -1.55 -2.22 -7.58
CA MET A 99 -2.96 -2.51 -7.86
C MET A 99 -3.77 -2.66 -6.58
N GLU A 100 -3.26 -3.38 -5.57
CA GLU A 100 -3.87 -3.49 -4.25
C GLU A 100 -4.05 -2.10 -3.61
N GLY A 101 -3.00 -1.26 -3.64
CA GLY A 101 -3.08 0.09 -3.12
C GLY A 101 -4.13 0.96 -3.82
N ILE A 102 -4.31 0.82 -5.15
CA ILE A 102 -5.36 1.52 -5.89
C ILE A 102 -6.75 1.05 -5.46
N ILE A 103 -6.92 -0.26 -5.26
CA ILE A 103 -8.19 -0.85 -4.81
C ILE A 103 -8.52 -0.34 -3.41
N ASP A 104 -7.57 -0.34 -2.49
CA ASP A 104 -7.74 0.15 -1.12
C ASP A 104 -8.13 1.63 -1.08
N ILE A 105 -7.50 2.47 -1.92
CA ILE A 105 -7.84 3.89 -2.05
C ILE A 105 -9.27 4.05 -2.57
N ARG A 106 -9.67 3.29 -3.59
CA ARG A 106 -11.04 3.33 -4.13
C ARG A 106 -12.07 2.92 -3.10
N GLU A 107 -11.80 1.85 -2.35
CA GLU A 107 -12.70 1.38 -1.30
C GLU A 107 -12.81 2.38 -0.15
N SER A 108 -11.71 3.00 0.26
CA SER A 108 -11.68 4.07 1.26
C SER A 108 -12.49 5.29 0.80
N ASN A 109 -12.32 5.70 -0.46
CA ASN A 109 -13.09 6.81 -1.03
C ASN A 109 -14.58 6.49 -1.09
N ARG A 110 -14.96 5.26 -1.47
CA ARG A 110 -16.36 4.82 -1.48
C ARG A 110 -16.98 4.91 -0.10
N LYS A 111 -16.33 4.39 0.93
CA LYS A 111 -16.80 4.45 2.34
C LYS A 111 -16.92 5.90 2.82
N THR A 112 -15.97 6.75 2.48
CA THR A 112 -16.04 8.18 2.81
C THR A 112 -17.23 8.85 2.14
N THR A 113 -17.46 8.56 0.88
CA THR A 113 -18.59 9.10 0.11
C THR A 113 -19.93 8.64 0.70
N GLU A 114 -20.08 7.35 0.98
CA GLU A 114 -21.27 6.79 1.65
C GLU A 114 -21.54 7.45 3.00
N TYR A 115 -20.51 7.61 3.83
CA TYR A 115 -20.62 8.32 5.10
C TYR A 115 -21.09 9.77 4.95
N VAL A 116 -20.57 10.50 3.96
CA VAL A 116 -20.98 11.88 3.68
C VAL A 116 -22.45 11.94 3.26
N TYR A 117 -22.88 11.05 2.36
CA TYR A 117 -24.30 10.99 1.97
C TYR A 117 -25.23 10.63 3.12
N GLU A 118 -24.85 9.66 3.95
CA GLU A 118 -25.62 9.29 5.14
C GLU A 118 -25.77 10.48 6.12
N LYS A 119 -24.69 11.23 6.34
CA LYS A 119 -24.74 12.42 7.20
C LYS A 119 -25.51 13.57 6.58
N ALA A 120 -25.45 13.75 5.27
CA ALA A 120 -26.22 14.75 4.56
C ALA A 120 -27.72 14.46 4.66
N ALA A 121 -28.15 13.20 4.47
CA ALA A 121 -29.54 12.81 4.63
C ALA A 121 -30.08 13.08 6.04
N VAL A 122 -29.29 12.78 7.09
CA VAL A 122 -29.68 13.11 8.47
C VAL A 122 -29.79 14.62 8.69
N LEU A 123 -28.94 15.42 8.05
CA LEU A 123 -29.00 16.87 8.13
C LEU A 123 -30.23 17.43 7.42
N ASP A 124 -30.58 16.89 6.25
CA ASP A 124 -31.77 17.27 5.50
C ASP A 124 -33.04 16.98 6.29
N ASP A 125 -33.18 15.79 6.89
CA ASP A 125 -34.31 15.44 7.78
C ASP A 125 -34.43 16.40 8.98
N TYR A 126 -33.28 16.79 9.55
CA TYR A 126 -33.22 17.74 10.65
C TYR A 126 -33.68 19.13 10.23
N VAL A 127 -33.20 19.61 9.07
CA VAL A 127 -33.57 20.91 8.50
C VAL A 127 -35.09 20.95 8.14
N GLU A 128 -35.63 19.90 7.55
CA GLU A 128 -37.06 19.80 7.26
C GLU A 128 -37.88 19.81 8.54
N GLY A 129 -37.48 19.07 9.58
CA GLY A 129 -38.13 19.09 10.87
C GLY A 129 -38.10 20.44 11.59
N LEU A 130 -37.00 21.22 11.40
CA LEU A 130 -36.92 22.61 11.87
C LEU A 130 -37.84 23.53 11.07
N ALA A 131 -37.88 23.40 9.76
CA ALA A 131 -38.70 24.22 8.87
C ALA A 131 -40.20 24.02 9.20
N ASP A 132 -40.66 22.81 9.55
CA ASP A 132 -42.02 22.54 9.96
C ASP A 132 -42.37 23.16 11.33
N LYS A 133 -41.43 23.12 12.27
CA LYS A 133 -41.59 23.77 13.58
C LYS A 133 -41.64 25.29 13.46
N LEU A 134 -40.89 25.89 12.54
CA LEU A 134 -40.90 27.32 12.29
C LEU A 134 -42.15 27.83 11.57
N LYS A 135 -42.99 26.94 11.00
CA LYS A 135 -44.29 27.30 10.42
C LYS A 135 -45.37 27.50 11.49
N ASP A 136 -45.18 26.95 12.69
CA ASP A 136 -46.12 27.11 13.80
C ASP A 136 -45.68 28.31 14.66
N PRO A 137 -46.46 29.38 14.77
CA PRO A 137 -46.13 30.58 15.54
C PRO A 137 -45.80 30.30 17.01
N GLU A 138 -46.52 29.39 17.66
CA GLU A 138 -46.28 29.04 19.07
C GLU A 138 -44.95 28.34 19.28
N THR A 139 -44.56 27.45 18.36
CA THR A 139 -43.29 26.74 18.40
C THR A 139 -42.13 27.65 18.10
N MET A 140 -42.31 28.67 17.25
CA MET A 140 -41.29 29.66 16.92
C MET A 140 -40.98 30.57 18.12
N GLU A 141 -41.98 31.03 18.85
CA GLU A 141 -41.78 31.82 20.08
C GLU A 141 -41.04 31.05 21.17
N ASP A 142 -41.34 29.77 21.34
CA ASP A 142 -40.66 28.89 22.30
C ASP A 142 -39.21 28.62 21.90
N TRP A 143 -38.95 28.48 20.62
CA TRP A 143 -37.60 28.28 20.09
C TRP A 143 -36.73 29.56 20.26
N GLU A 144 -37.26 30.74 19.91
CA GLU A 144 -36.60 32.02 20.15
C GLU A 144 -36.31 32.23 21.63
N ARG A 145 -37.24 31.90 22.50
CA ARG A 145 -37.09 31.99 23.96
C ARG A 145 -35.99 31.03 24.47
N SER A 146 -35.89 29.83 23.88
CA SER A 146 -34.89 28.83 24.27
C SER A 146 -33.46 29.22 23.84
N LEU A 147 -33.30 29.91 22.71
CA LEU A 147 -32.04 30.35 22.20
C LEU A 147 -31.56 31.70 22.78
N GLY A 148 -32.42 32.44 23.45
CA GLY A 148 -32.10 33.77 23.95
C GLY A 148 -31.71 34.77 22.85
N VAL A 149 -32.15 34.53 21.62
CA VAL A 149 -31.85 35.34 20.45
C VAL A 149 -33.17 35.82 19.81
N ASN A 150 -33.27 37.12 19.59
CA ASN A 150 -34.36 37.63 18.74
C ASN A 150 -34.02 37.31 17.27
N ALA A 151 -34.73 36.35 16.68
CA ALA A 151 -34.61 36.08 15.26
C ALA A 151 -35.34 37.19 14.48
N PHE A 152 -34.55 38.00 13.78
CA PHE A 152 -35.11 38.98 12.81
C PHE A 152 -35.27 38.25 11.48
N LEU A 153 -36.49 37.93 11.08
CA LEU A 153 -36.84 37.56 9.73
C LEU A 153 -36.57 38.78 8.81
N ILE A 154 -35.48 38.72 8.04
CA ILE A 154 -35.26 39.67 6.93
C ILE A 154 -36.01 39.07 5.75
N GLY A 155 -37.17 39.68 5.43
CA GLY A 155 -37.95 39.36 4.24
C GLY A 155 -37.28 39.81 2.94
#